data_b90bb83f295c274ca416291c148bda3c
#
_entry.id   b90bb83f295c274ca416291c148bda3c
#
_cell.length_a   1.000
_cell.length_b   1.000
_cell.length_c   1.000
_cell.angle_alpha   90.00
_cell.angle_beta   90.00
_cell.angle_gamma   90.00
#
_symmetry.space_group_name_H-M   'P 1'
#
loop_
_entity.id
_entity.type
_entity.pdbx_description
1 polymer ?
#
loop_
_entity_poly.entity_id
_entity_poly.type
_entity_poly.pdbx_seq_one_letter_code
_entity_poly.pdbx_strand_id
1 'polypeptide(L)'
;MRIQSKIDKIFFLLLAVCMCFEVSAQNTLSSPYTKYGIGETDIFTNAVNASMGGVGYAMQRNNMVNYKNPASYTAIDTLSFVFDIGFYTNNTALKSNTAKTTGNVGGISHILFAFPIHKTLKIAGGLLPVSMIDFTASETHIKDTATIGQYKTSYMGDGGINKVFLGLAYRPSEQTGAFHNLSVGVNLSYLFGNYYRSKTLSFPDSSAYLSTRIENNYKISAFTADFGLQYFQPLKNGGILGLGLSNHFL
;
A
#
# COMPACT_ATOMS: atom_id res chain seq x y z
N MET A 1 -7.45 38.95 23.49
CA MET A 1 -8.58 39.00 22.51
C MET A 1 -8.19 39.27 21.07
N ARG A 2 -7.25 40.18 20.74
CA ARG A 2 -6.84 40.48 19.35
C ARG A 2 -5.99 39.36 18.65
N ILE A 3 -5.23 38.58 19.39
CA ILE A 3 -4.34 37.54 18.83
C ILE A 3 -5.17 36.32 18.41
N GLN A 4 -6.17 35.90 19.20
CA GLN A 4 -7.06 34.78 18.91
C GLN A 4 -7.83 34.99 17.61
N SER A 5 -8.38 36.17 17.42
CA SER A 5 -9.09 36.55 16.18
C SER A 5 -8.21 36.52 14.91
N LYS A 6 -6.89 36.73 15.05
CA LYS A 6 -5.95 36.59 13.92
C LYS A 6 -5.65 35.14 13.59
N ILE A 7 -5.53 34.31 14.63
CA ILE A 7 -5.29 32.86 14.47
C ILE A 7 -6.50 32.20 13.81
N ASP A 8 -7.71 32.56 14.25
CA ASP A 8 -8.95 32.03 13.65
C ASP A 8 -9.07 32.42 12.16
N LYS A 9 -8.71 33.65 11.81
CA LYS A 9 -8.70 34.11 10.41
C LYS A 9 -7.68 33.40 9.55
N ILE A 10 -6.48 33.14 10.08
CA ILE A 10 -5.42 32.38 9.38
C ILE A 10 -5.87 30.93 9.18
N PHE A 11 -6.48 30.33 10.21
CA PHE A 11 -7.02 28.98 10.13
C PHE A 11 -8.14 28.85 9.08
N PHE A 12 -9.08 29.82 9.06
CA PHE A 12 -10.13 29.87 8.03
C PHE A 12 -9.58 30.10 6.63
N LEU A 13 -8.54 30.92 6.49
CA LEU A 13 -7.89 31.18 5.19
C LEU A 13 -7.17 29.92 4.69
N LEU A 14 -6.48 29.20 5.58
CA LEU A 14 -5.84 27.91 5.27
C LEU A 14 -6.87 26.84 4.87
N LEU A 15 -7.98 26.77 5.58
CA LEU A 15 -9.08 25.85 5.28
C LEU A 15 -9.73 26.19 3.93
N ALA A 16 -9.92 27.47 3.63
CA ALA A 16 -10.46 27.94 2.34
C ALA A 16 -9.51 27.63 1.17
N VAL A 17 -8.20 27.80 1.36
CA VAL A 17 -7.18 27.45 0.35
C VAL A 17 -7.17 25.93 0.11
N CYS A 18 -7.31 25.09 1.16
CA CYS A 18 -7.43 23.64 1.00
C CYS A 18 -8.69 23.21 0.21
N MET A 19 -9.78 23.97 0.31
CA MET A 19 -11.02 23.68 -0.44
C MET A 19 -10.95 24.11 -1.92
N CYS A 20 -10.00 24.97 -2.31
CA CYS A 20 -9.84 25.43 -3.69
C CYS A 20 -9.03 24.45 -4.58
N PHE A 21 -8.48 23.39 -4.04
CA PHE A 21 -7.90 22.34 -4.87
C PHE A 21 -9.01 21.51 -5.49
N GLU A 22 -9.37 21.86 -6.72
CA GLU A 22 -10.19 20.99 -7.56
C GLU A 22 -9.44 19.66 -7.74
N VAL A 23 -9.96 18.62 -7.11
CA VAL A 23 -9.52 17.26 -7.40
C VAL A 23 -10.10 16.91 -8.76
N SER A 24 -9.42 17.31 -9.82
CA SER A 24 -9.71 16.79 -11.15
C SER A 24 -9.63 15.28 -11.07
N ALA A 25 -10.72 14.59 -11.42
CA ALA A 25 -10.72 13.14 -11.56
C ALA A 25 -9.70 12.78 -12.64
N GLN A 26 -8.50 12.44 -12.20
CA GLN A 26 -7.40 12.06 -13.08
C GLN A 26 -7.73 10.69 -13.66
N ASN A 27 -7.38 10.47 -14.92
CA ASN A 27 -7.41 9.12 -15.50
C ASN A 27 -6.49 8.25 -14.66
N THR A 28 -7.08 7.51 -13.73
CA THR A 28 -6.36 6.53 -12.95
C THR A 28 -6.03 5.37 -13.88
N LEU A 29 -4.77 5.13 -14.11
CA LEU A 29 -4.27 3.99 -14.87
C LEU A 29 -3.03 3.49 -14.15
N SER A 30 -3.18 2.44 -13.38
CA SER A 30 -2.05 1.81 -12.71
C SER A 30 -1.29 0.92 -13.68
N SER A 31 -1.80 -0.26 -13.95
CA SER A 31 -1.15 -1.22 -14.84
C SER A 31 -2.19 -2.15 -15.47
N PRO A 32 -2.12 -2.42 -16.78
CA PRO A 32 -3.01 -3.39 -17.42
C PRO A 32 -2.83 -4.82 -16.88
N TYR A 33 -1.71 -5.11 -16.23
CA TYR A 33 -1.44 -6.40 -15.59
C TYR A 33 -2.27 -6.62 -14.32
N THR A 34 -2.84 -5.57 -13.71
CA THR A 34 -3.77 -5.69 -12.58
C THR A 34 -5.08 -6.37 -12.95
N LYS A 35 -5.29 -6.65 -14.24
CA LYS A 35 -6.39 -7.48 -14.74
C LYS A 35 -6.38 -8.89 -14.12
N TYR A 36 -5.23 -9.40 -13.71
CA TYR A 36 -5.07 -10.76 -13.21
C TYR A 36 -4.88 -10.82 -11.69
N GLY A 37 -5.27 -11.94 -11.07
CA GLY A 37 -5.08 -12.18 -9.65
C GLY A 37 -5.79 -11.15 -8.77
N ILE A 38 -5.13 -10.72 -7.71
CA ILE A 38 -5.60 -9.71 -6.75
C ILE A 38 -5.09 -8.31 -7.09
N GLY A 39 -4.52 -8.11 -8.28
CA GLY A 39 -3.94 -6.84 -8.71
C GLY A 39 -2.45 -6.73 -8.40
N GLU A 40 -1.97 -5.50 -8.33
CA GLU A 40 -0.57 -5.18 -8.02
C GLU A 40 -0.38 -5.17 -6.51
N THR A 41 0.60 -5.93 -6.03
CA THR A 41 0.95 -6.08 -4.62
C THR A 41 2.31 -5.44 -4.34
N ASP A 42 2.66 -5.22 -3.07
CA ASP A 42 3.98 -4.70 -2.62
C ASP A 42 4.40 -3.32 -3.15
N ILE A 43 3.48 -2.56 -3.72
CA ILE A 43 3.74 -1.19 -4.20
C ILE A 43 3.94 -0.22 -3.03
N PHE A 44 3.44 -0.58 -1.87
CA PHE A 44 3.38 0.29 -0.72
C PHE A 44 4.49 -0.06 0.26
N THR A 45 5.41 0.86 0.45
CA THR A 45 6.46 0.75 1.47
C THR A 45 6.77 2.15 1.98
N ASN A 46 7.33 2.26 3.19
CA ASN A 46 7.71 3.57 3.67
C ASN A 46 8.88 4.14 2.85
N ALA A 47 9.03 5.47 2.85
CA ALA A 47 10.00 6.17 2.01
C ALA A 47 11.45 5.70 2.22
N VAL A 48 11.80 5.33 3.45
CA VAL A 48 13.15 4.85 3.78
C VAL A 48 13.42 3.48 3.16
N ASN A 49 12.47 2.55 3.28
CA ASN A 49 12.61 1.23 2.66
C ASN A 49 12.59 1.36 1.12
N ALA A 50 11.73 2.24 0.57
CA ALA A 50 11.66 2.51 -0.85
C ALA A 50 13.00 3.02 -1.42
N SER A 51 13.66 3.94 -0.72
CA SER A 51 14.97 4.50 -1.14
C SER A 51 16.09 3.46 -1.19
N MET A 52 15.89 2.32 -0.51
CA MET A 52 16.82 1.18 -0.50
C MET A 52 16.31 -0.03 -1.30
N GLY A 53 15.44 0.21 -2.29
CA GLY A 53 14.88 -0.84 -3.13
C GLY A 53 13.88 -1.76 -2.40
N GLY A 54 13.22 -1.28 -1.36
CA GLY A 54 12.23 -2.04 -0.60
C GLY A 54 12.81 -2.96 0.49
N VAL A 55 14.11 -2.91 0.75
CA VAL A 55 14.75 -3.65 1.84
C VAL A 55 14.14 -3.26 3.19
N GLY A 56 13.80 -4.24 4.01
CA GLY A 56 13.16 -3.97 5.31
C GLY A 56 13.37 -5.06 6.37
N TYR A 57 13.67 -6.29 5.97
CA TYR A 57 13.63 -7.42 6.91
C TYR A 57 14.66 -7.34 8.05
N ALA A 58 15.87 -6.87 7.78
CA ALA A 58 16.91 -6.67 8.79
C ALA A 58 17.08 -5.19 9.19
N MET A 59 16.18 -4.30 8.77
CA MET A 59 16.30 -2.88 9.10
C MET A 59 15.71 -2.57 10.47
N GLN A 60 16.45 -1.82 11.28
CA GLN A 60 16.00 -1.22 12.53
C GLN A 60 16.26 0.27 12.52
N ARG A 61 15.24 1.05 12.88
CA ARG A 61 15.33 2.50 13.13
C ARG A 61 14.40 2.88 14.27
N ASN A 62 14.81 3.88 15.03
CA ASN A 62 14.08 4.33 16.21
C ASN A 62 12.96 5.33 15.89
N ASN A 63 12.96 5.90 14.70
CA ASN A 63 12.07 6.96 14.25
C ASN A 63 11.09 6.55 13.14
N MET A 64 10.95 5.25 12.88
CA MET A 64 10.01 4.76 11.86
C MET A 64 9.45 3.39 12.24
N VAL A 65 8.25 3.10 11.75
CA VAL A 65 7.59 1.80 11.91
C VAL A 65 7.89 0.94 10.68
N ASN A 66 8.73 -0.07 10.83
CA ASN A 66 9.03 -1.01 9.75
C ASN A 66 8.11 -2.24 9.83
N TYR A 67 6.94 -2.15 9.23
CA TYR A 67 5.93 -3.21 9.25
C TYR A 67 6.32 -4.48 8.48
N LYS A 68 7.39 -4.45 7.67
CA LYS A 68 7.90 -5.64 6.96
C LYS A 68 8.49 -6.70 7.90
N ASN A 69 8.95 -6.28 9.08
CA ASN A 69 9.39 -7.21 10.12
C ASN A 69 8.97 -6.70 11.49
N PRO A 70 7.99 -7.34 12.14
CA PRO A 70 7.50 -6.88 13.43
C PRO A 70 8.55 -6.85 14.55
N ALA A 71 9.62 -7.66 14.47
CA ALA A 71 10.71 -7.61 15.43
C ALA A 71 11.45 -6.25 15.45
N SER A 72 11.37 -5.49 14.36
CA SER A 72 12.01 -4.17 14.23
C SER A 72 11.43 -3.10 15.15
N TYR A 73 10.20 -3.27 15.66
CA TYR A 73 9.58 -2.31 16.56
C TYR A 73 10.35 -2.14 17.87
N THR A 74 11.16 -3.15 18.24
CA THR A 74 12.04 -3.08 19.40
C THR A 74 13.11 -1.97 19.33
N ALA A 75 13.39 -1.44 18.13
CA ALA A 75 14.31 -0.33 17.93
C ALA A 75 13.74 1.04 18.34
N ILE A 76 12.42 1.15 18.54
CA ILE A 76 11.77 2.40 18.93
C ILE A 76 12.19 2.76 20.36
N ASP A 77 12.57 4.03 20.54
CA ASP A 77 13.03 4.53 21.83
C ASP A 77 11.95 4.44 22.92
N THR A 78 12.38 4.24 24.17
CA THR A 78 11.48 3.98 25.30
C THR A 78 10.65 5.18 25.74
N LEU A 79 10.95 6.37 25.25
CA LEU A 79 10.24 7.61 25.58
C LEU A 79 9.65 8.30 24.33
N SER A 80 9.47 7.54 23.24
CA SER A 80 8.99 8.10 21.98
C SER A 80 7.65 7.50 21.55
N PHE A 81 6.84 8.33 20.93
CA PHE A 81 5.70 7.92 20.13
C PHE A 81 6.04 8.20 18.67
N VAL A 82 5.96 7.19 17.83
CA VAL A 82 6.19 7.33 16.40
C VAL A 82 4.84 7.31 15.70
N PHE A 83 4.58 8.33 14.90
CA PHE A 83 3.45 8.39 13.98
C PHE A 83 4.01 8.64 12.57
N ASP A 84 3.62 7.80 11.63
CA ASP A 84 4.11 7.83 10.27
C ASP A 84 2.92 7.75 9.30
N ILE A 85 2.82 8.74 8.42
CA ILE A 85 1.84 8.77 7.34
C ILE A 85 2.58 8.96 6.02
N GLY A 86 2.32 8.10 5.08
CA GLY A 86 2.94 8.15 3.76
C GLY A 86 1.94 8.38 2.65
N PHE A 87 2.40 9.10 1.64
CA PHE A 87 1.69 9.29 0.39
C PHE A 87 2.54 8.74 -0.74
N TYR A 88 1.89 8.29 -1.79
CA TYR A 88 2.57 7.85 -3.01
C TYR A 88 1.93 8.52 -4.23
N THR A 89 2.72 8.69 -5.26
CA THR A 89 2.26 9.02 -6.60
C THR A 89 3.06 8.21 -7.60
N ASN A 90 2.38 7.64 -8.58
CA ASN A 90 2.99 6.85 -9.64
C ASN A 90 2.53 7.36 -11.00
N ASN A 91 3.49 7.70 -11.84
CA ASN A 91 3.23 8.11 -13.23
C ASN A 91 3.60 6.95 -14.14
N THR A 92 2.60 6.36 -14.77
CA THR A 92 2.79 5.21 -15.67
C THR A 92 2.65 5.67 -17.11
N ALA A 93 3.63 5.32 -17.94
CA ALA A 93 3.58 5.51 -19.39
C ALA A 93 3.52 4.14 -20.07
N LEU A 94 2.40 3.85 -20.71
CA LEU A 94 2.19 2.63 -21.51
C LEU A 94 2.40 2.98 -22.97
N LYS A 95 3.26 2.21 -23.62
CA LYS A 95 3.56 2.36 -25.04
C LYS A 95 3.42 1.01 -25.75
N SER A 96 2.67 1.00 -26.81
CA SER A 96 2.62 -0.10 -27.78
C SER A 96 3.16 0.37 -29.14
N ASN A 97 3.18 -0.52 -30.12
CA ASN A 97 3.60 -0.15 -31.48
C ASN A 97 2.69 0.90 -32.14
N THR A 98 1.43 1.00 -31.70
CA THR A 98 0.40 1.82 -32.33
C THR A 98 -0.20 2.90 -31.44
N ALA A 99 0.05 2.84 -30.11
CA ALA A 99 -0.54 3.77 -29.16
C ALA A 99 0.38 4.07 -27.98
N LYS A 100 0.23 5.27 -27.41
CA LYS A 100 0.87 5.70 -26.15
C LYS A 100 -0.20 6.28 -25.24
N THR A 101 -0.21 5.83 -24.00
CA THR A 101 -1.10 6.35 -22.95
C THR A 101 -0.30 6.63 -21.70
N THR A 102 -0.64 7.70 -20.99
CA THR A 102 -0.06 8.06 -19.69
C THR A 102 -1.16 8.12 -18.66
N GLY A 103 -0.89 7.61 -17.48
CA GLY A 103 -1.78 7.71 -16.33
C GLY A 103 -1.02 8.10 -15.07
N ASN A 104 -1.71 8.69 -14.13
CA ASN A 104 -1.18 9.04 -12.81
C ASN A 104 -2.09 8.43 -11.75
N VAL A 105 -1.50 7.77 -10.77
CA VAL A 105 -2.18 7.21 -9.61
C VAL A 105 -1.50 7.72 -8.36
N GLY A 106 -2.28 8.16 -7.38
CA GLY A 106 -1.74 8.60 -6.10
C GLY A 106 -2.70 8.31 -4.96
N GLY A 107 -2.16 8.21 -3.77
CA GLY A 107 -2.95 7.92 -2.58
C GLY A 107 -2.13 7.85 -1.30
N ILE A 108 -2.78 7.38 -0.24
CA ILE A 108 -2.13 7.12 1.05
C ILE A 108 -1.45 5.76 0.95
N SER A 109 -0.14 5.71 1.22
CA SER A 109 0.63 4.47 1.23
C SER A 109 0.53 3.73 2.57
N HIS A 110 0.43 4.47 3.67
CA HIS A 110 0.27 3.90 5.01
C HIS A 110 -0.08 4.96 6.04
N ILE A 111 -0.69 4.52 7.12
CA ILE A 111 -0.84 5.26 8.37
C ILE A 111 -0.40 4.32 9.47
N LEU A 112 0.71 4.63 10.14
CA LEU A 112 1.34 3.75 11.11
C LEU A 112 1.57 4.51 12.41
N PHE A 113 1.54 3.77 13.51
CA PHE A 113 1.93 4.29 14.82
C PHE A 113 2.69 3.23 15.61
N ALA A 114 3.56 3.65 16.49
CA ALA A 114 4.21 2.76 17.43
C ALA A 114 4.65 3.49 18.70
N PHE A 115 4.62 2.79 19.80
CA PHE A 115 5.05 3.29 21.09
C PHE A 115 5.55 2.17 22.01
N PRO A 116 6.40 2.50 22.98
CA PRO A 116 6.86 1.56 23.97
C PRO A 116 5.79 1.36 25.06
N ILE A 117 5.49 0.11 25.40
CA ILE A 117 4.75 -0.25 26.61
C ILE A 117 5.72 -0.42 27.78
N HIS A 118 6.87 -1.03 27.48
CA HIS A 118 7.94 -1.30 28.43
C HIS A 118 9.31 -1.17 27.74
N LYS A 119 10.41 -1.14 28.49
CA LYS A 119 11.77 -1.11 27.92
C LYS A 119 12.02 -2.23 26.93
N THR A 120 11.47 -3.41 27.21
CA THR A 120 11.62 -4.65 26.41
C THR A 120 10.45 -4.90 25.47
N LEU A 121 9.30 -4.26 25.68
CA LEU A 121 8.06 -4.55 24.94
C LEU A 121 7.57 -3.29 24.21
N LYS A 122 7.35 -3.41 22.92
CA LYS A 122 6.85 -2.35 22.05
C LYS A 122 5.59 -2.80 21.34
N ILE A 123 4.72 -1.84 21.03
CA ILE A 123 3.51 -2.05 20.24
C ILE A 123 3.57 -1.17 19.00
N ALA A 124 3.06 -1.69 17.90
CA ALA A 124 2.85 -0.93 16.68
C ALA A 124 1.53 -1.33 16.05
N GLY A 125 0.99 -0.45 15.24
CA GLY A 125 -0.23 -0.74 14.49
C GLY A 125 -0.40 0.23 13.35
N GLY A 126 -1.38 -0.06 12.50
CA GLY A 126 -1.65 0.83 11.39
C GLY A 126 -2.54 0.24 10.33
N LEU A 127 -2.72 1.06 9.30
CA LEU A 127 -3.50 0.76 8.11
C LEU A 127 -2.62 0.97 6.89
N LEU A 128 -2.61 0.01 5.99
CA LEU A 128 -1.91 0.10 4.71
C LEU A 128 -2.64 -0.69 3.62
N PRO A 129 -2.60 -0.23 2.37
CA PRO A 129 -3.04 -1.03 1.24
C PRO A 129 -2.07 -2.21 1.00
N VAL A 130 -2.62 -3.35 0.61
CA VAL A 130 -1.87 -4.58 0.29
C VAL A 130 -1.87 -4.82 -1.20
N SER A 131 -2.98 -4.51 -1.86
CA SER A 131 -3.08 -4.63 -3.31
C SER A 131 -3.96 -3.54 -3.88
N MET A 132 -3.75 -3.26 -5.17
CA MET A 132 -4.55 -2.32 -5.94
C MET A 132 -4.86 -2.88 -7.31
N ILE A 133 -6.11 -2.71 -7.72
CA ILE A 133 -6.57 -3.01 -9.07
C ILE A 133 -7.08 -1.71 -9.66
N ASP A 134 -6.51 -1.30 -10.77
CA ASP A 134 -6.96 -0.14 -11.52
C ASP A 134 -6.49 -0.28 -12.97
N PHE A 135 -7.39 -0.67 -13.84
CA PHE A 135 -7.11 -0.78 -15.26
C PHE A 135 -8.35 -0.50 -16.10
N THR A 136 -8.12 0.09 -17.24
CA THR A 136 -9.10 0.19 -18.32
C THR A 136 -8.41 -0.20 -19.63
N ALA A 137 -8.95 -1.17 -20.31
CA ALA A 137 -8.45 -1.60 -21.60
C ALA A 137 -9.61 -1.80 -22.58
N SER A 138 -9.44 -1.41 -23.82
CA SER A 138 -10.44 -1.65 -24.85
C SER A 138 -9.79 -2.13 -26.12
N GLU A 139 -10.45 -3.07 -26.77
CA GLU A 139 -10.03 -3.67 -28.03
C GLU A 139 -11.18 -3.61 -29.02
N THR A 140 -10.90 -3.12 -30.21
CA THR A 140 -11.87 -3.08 -31.30
C THR A 140 -11.58 -4.24 -32.25
N HIS A 141 -12.58 -5.06 -32.49
CA HIS A 141 -12.50 -6.20 -33.36
C HIS A 141 -13.34 -5.92 -34.63
N ILE A 142 -12.75 -6.24 -35.77
CA ILE A 142 -13.45 -6.22 -37.08
C ILE A 142 -13.57 -7.66 -37.50
N LYS A 143 -14.76 -8.23 -37.44
CA LYS A 143 -15.03 -9.58 -37.90
C LYS A 143 -15.90 -9.48 -39.14
N ASP A 144 -15.78 -10.51 -40.00
CA ASP A 144 -16.34 -10.54 -41.36
C ASP A 144 -17.68 -9.80 -41.47
N THR A 145 -17.71 -8.84 -42.39
CA THR A 145 -18.69 -7.77 -42.50
C THR A 145 -20.12 -8.25 -42.79
N ALA A 146 -20.26 -9.47 -43.21
CA ALA A 146 -21.56 -10.03 -43.61
C ALA A 146 -22.43 -10.47 -42.40
N THR A 147 -21.82 -10.75 -41.24
CA THR A 147 -22.53 -11.41 -40.16
C THR A 147 -22.54 -10.58 -38.86
N ILE A 148 -21.41 -10.04 -38.41
CA ILE A 148 -21.28 -9.38 -37.10
C ILE A 148 -20.78 -7.92 -37.22
N GLY A 149 -19.90 -7.65 -38.20
CA GLY A 149 -19.32 -6.32 -38.39
C GLY A 149 -18.27 -5.97 -37.31
N GLN A 150 -18.22 -4.69 -36.94
CA GLN A 150 -17.30 -4.17 -35.94
C GLN A 150 -17.92 -4.24 -34.54
N TYR A 151 -17.15 -4.71 -33.56
CA TYR A 151 -17.55 -4.64 -32.15
C TYR A 151 -16.38 -4.26 -31.27
N LYS A 152 -16.67 -3.67 -30.10
CA LYS A 152 -15.69 -3.22 -29.11
C LYS A 152 -15.83 -4.04 -27.83
N THR A 153 -14.71 -4.60 -27.38
CA THR A 153 -14.64 -5.22 -26.05
C THR A 153 -13.89 -4.27 -25.11
N SER A 154 -14.52 -3.89 -24.01
CA SER A 154 -13.92 -3.06 -22.97
C SER A 154 -13.79 -3.87 -21.69
N TYR A 155 -12.65 -3.77 -21.05
CA TYR A 155 -12.35 -4.36 -19.76
C TYR A 155 -12.05 -3.24 -18.77
N MET A 156 -12.61 -3.33 -17.59
CA MET A 156 -12.40 -2.36 -16.51
C MET A 156 -12.27 -3.12 -15.20
N GLY A 157 -11.35 -2.70 -14.36
CA GLY A 157 -11.22 -3.19 -13.00
C GLY A 157 -10.82 -2.05 -12.08
N ASP A 158 -11.39 -2.05 -10.88
CA ASP A 158 -11.16 -1.04 -9.85
C ASP A 158 -11.27 -1.66 -8.47
N GLY A 159 -10.54 -1.09 -7.49
CA GLY A 159 -10.58 -1.48 -6.10
C GLY A 159 -9.25 -2.00 -5.56
N GLY A 160 -9.32 -2.68 -4.42
CA GLY A 160 -8.11 -3.19 -3.77
C GLY A 160 -8.38 -3.79 -2.40
N ILE A 161 -7.30 -4.23 -1.78
CA ILE A 161 -7.29 -4.86 -0.46
C ILE A 161 -6.46 -4.00 0.47
N ASN A 162 -7.01 -3.71 1.64
CA ASN A 162 -6.33 -3.01 2.72
C ASN A 162 -6.06 -3.97 3.88
N LYS A 163 -5.04 -3.65 4.66
CA LYS A 163 -4.66 -4.36 5.88
C LYS A 163 -4.65 -3.39 7.06
N VAL A 164 -5.40 -3.71 8.10
CA VAL A 164 -5.22 -3.13 9.43
C VAL A 164 -4.50 -4.16 10.29
N PHE A 165 -3.53 -3.73 11.07
CA PHE A 165 -2.76 -4.62 11.93
C PHE A 165 -2.47 -4.02 13.30
N LEU A 166 -2.26 -4.91 14.26
CA LEU A 166 -1.72 -4.62 15.57
C LEU A 166 -0.57 -5.59 15.84
N GLY A 167 0.58 -5.05 16.21
CA GLY A 167 1.81 -5.80 16.39
C GLY A 167 2.43 -5.60 17.76
N LEU A 168 3.09 -6.65 18.23
CA LEU A 168 3.89 -6.67 19.45
C LEU A 168 5.31 -7.10 19.13
N ALA A 169 6.30 -6.46 19.75
CA ALA A 169 7.69 -6.82 19.62
C ALA A 169 8.37 -6.85 20.99
N TYR A 170 9.20 -7.85 21.18
CA TYR A 170 9.92 -8.11 22.40
C TYR A 170 11.42 -8.27 22.16
N ARG A 171 12.23 -7.61 23.00
CA ARG A 171 13.68 -7.80 23.08
C ARG A 171 14.07 -7.97 24.55
N PRO A 172 14.79 -9.04 24.93
CA PRO A 172 15.31 -9.20 26.28
C PRO A 172 16.21 -8.01 26.68
N SER A 173 16.07 -7.56 27.92
CA SER A 173 16.83 -6.41 28.45
C SER A 173 18.19 -6.82 29.05
N GLU A 174 18.48 -8.10 29.14
CA GLU A 174 19.70 -8.57 29.77
C GLU A 174 20.92 -8.24 28.91
N GLN A 175 21.89 -7.51 29.50
CA GLN A 175 23.10 -7.07 28.82
C GLN A 175 24.12 -8.22 28.61
N THR A 176 23.90 -9.36 29.23
CA THR A 176 24.78 -10.53 29.24
C THR A 176 23.96 -11.79 28.97
N GLY A 177 24.10 -12.33 27.76
CA GLY A 177 23.44 -13.58 27.36
C GLY A 177 23.42 -13.75 25.85
N ALA A 178 23.31 -14.97 25.38
CA ALA A 178 23.28 -15.28 23.92
C ALA A 178 22.12 -14.64 23.18
N PHE A 179 21.05 -14.25 23.88
CA PHE A 179 19.81 -13.74 23.30
C PHE A 179 19.57 -12.23 23.43
N HIS A 180 20.50 -11.47 24.06
CA HIS A 180 20.29 -10.04 24.26
C HIS A 180 20.15 -9.23 22.96
N ASN A 181 20.73 -9.72 21.87
CA ASN A 181 20.68 -9.13 20.56
C ASN A 181 19.53 -9.65 19.69
N LEU A 182 18.74 -10.59 20.22
CA LEU A 182 17.60 -11.18 19.51
C LEU A 182 16.34 -10.37 19.79
N SER A 183 15.62 -10.06 18.74
CA SER A 183 14.29 -9.43 18.79
C SER A 183 13.29 -10.33 18.13
N VAL A 184 12.11 -10.47 18.72
CA VAL A 184 10.99 -11.23 18.17
C VAL A 184 9.78 -10.32 18.08
N GLY A 185 8.92 -10.56 17.09
CA GLY A 185 7.70 -9.79 16.94
C GLY A 185 6.61 -10.56 16.21
N VAL A 186 5.38 -10.14 16.45
CA VAL A 186 4.20 -10.70 15.81
C VAL A 186 3.23 -9.57 15.44
N ASN A 187 2.65 -9.62 14.26
CA ASN A 187 1.50 -8.82 13.87
C ASN A 187 0.28 -9.72 13.74
N LEU A 188 -0.84 -9.27 14.27
CA LEU A 188 -2.16 -9.80 13.94
C LEU A 188 -2.84 -8.80 13.02
N SER A 189 -3.33 -9.26 11.89
CA SER A 189 -3.81 -8.40 10.83
C SER A 189 -5.19 -8.86 10.34
N TYR A 190 -5.98 -7.89 9.92
CA TYR A 190 -7.23 -8.11 9.23
C TYR A 190 -7.17 -7.50 7.84
N LEU A 191 -7.31 -8.34 6.84
CA LEU A 191 -7.43 -7.95 5.44
C LEU A 191 -8.88 -7.67 5.11
N PHE A 192 -9.15 -6.57 4.45
CA PHE A 192 -10.48 -6.20 4.00
C PHE A 192 -10.43 -5.39 2.71
N GLY A 193 -11.44 -5.55 1.90
CA GLY A 193 -11.56 -4.80 0.66
C GLY A 193 -12.52 -5.42 -0.31
N ASN A 194 -12.71 -4.74 -1.40
CA ASN A 194 -13.48 -5.23 -2.53
C ASN A 194 -12.83 -4.77 -3.82
N TYR A 195 -12.96 -5.58 -4.83
CA TYR A 195 -12.59 -5.20 -6.19
C TYR A 195 -13.66 -5.62 -7.18
N TYR A 196 -13.79 -4.80 -8.18
CA TYR A 196 -14.78 -4.91 -9.23
C TYR A 196 -14.09 -5.16 -10.56
N ARG A 197 -14.67 -6.03 -11.36
CA ARG A 197 -14.24 -6.28 -12.74
C ARG A 197 -15.42 -6.32 -13.67
N SER A 198 -15.35 -5.59 -14.77
CA SER A 198 -16.35 -5.65 -15.81
C SER A 198 -15.74 -5.95 -17.17
N LYS A 199 -16.50 -6.68 -17.96
CA LYS A 199 -16.27 -6.91 -19.39
C LYS A 199 -17.51 -6.47 -20.13
N THR A 200 -17.37 -5.47 -21.00
CA THR A 200 -18.47 -4.96 -21.83
C THR A 200 -18.19 -5.27 -23.28
N LEU A 201 -19.12 -5.92 -23.93
CA LEU A 201 -19.15 -6.14 -25.36
C LEU A 201 -20.15 -5.17 -25.98
N SER A 202 -19.68 -4.23 -26.78
CA SER A 202 -20.51 -3.18 -27.38
C SER A 202 -20.54 -3.32 -28.89
N PHE A 203 -21.74 -3.26 -29.45
CA PHE A 203 -21.97 -3.22 -30.88
C PHE A 203 -22.39 -1.81 -31.30
N PRO A 204 -22.16 -1.38 -32.56
CA PRO A 204 -22.70 -0.14 -33.08
C PRO A 204 -24.23 -0.12 -33.02
N ASP A 205 -24.81 1.07 -32.85
CA ASP A 205 -26.27 1.24 -32.76
C ASP A 205 -27.02 0.79 -34.03
N SER A 206 -26.32 0.72 -35.16
CA SER A 206 -26.85 0.22 -36.43
C SER A 206 -26.89 -1.30 -36.54
N SER A 207 -26.37 -2.02 -35.51
CA SER A 207 -26.34 -3.50 -35.54
C SER A 207 -27.62 -4.08 -34.96
N ALA A 208 -27.96 -5.31 -35.39
CA ALA A 208 -29.07 -6.08 -34.83
C ALA A 208 -28.71 -6.77 -33.47
N TYR A 209 -27.50 -6.57 -33.00
CA TYR A 209 -26.97 -7.26 -31.82
C TYR A 209 -27.05 -6.37 -30.58
N LEU A 210 -27.40 -6.98 -29.43
CA LEU A 210 -27.46 -6.30 -28.15
C LEU A 210 -26.08 -6.31 -27.46
N SER A 211 -25.70 -5.14 -26.96
CA SER A 211 -24.51 -5.01 -26.11
C SER A 211 -24.68 -5.77 -24.79
N THR A 212 -23.63 -6.42 -24.35
CA THR A 212 -23.64 -7.25 -23.13
C THR A 212 -22.57 -6.79 -22.17
N ARG A 213 -22.91 -6.73 -20.87
CA ARG A 213 -21.96 -6.41 -19.80
C ARG A 213 -21.99 -7.50 -18.74
N ILE A 214 -20.80 -7.99 -18.41
CA ILE A 214 -20.58 -8.96 -17.33
C ILE A 214 -19.82 -8.23 -16.24
N GLU A 215 -20.33 -8.30 -15.01
CA GLU A 215 -19.74 -7.66 -13.85
C GLU A 215 -19.49 -8.69 -12.76
N ASN A 216 -18.30 -8.64 -12.18
CA ASN A 216 -17.91 -9.46 -11.05
C ASN A 216 -17.45 -8.55 -9.91
N ASN A 217 -18.04 -8.71 -8.75
CA ASN A 217 -17.65 -8.03 -7.53
C ASN A 217 -17.14 -9.05 -6.52
N TYR A 218 -15.91 -8.86 -6.06
CA TYR A 218 -15.23 -9.75 -5.13
C TYR A 218 -15.01 -9.01 -3.81
N LYS A 219 -15.52 -9.57 -2.73
CA LYS A 219 -15.31 -9.06 -1.38
C LYS A 219 -14.32 -9.97 -0.65
N ILE A 220 -13.29 -9.36 -0.07
CA ILE A 220 -12.25 -10.05 0.68
C ILE A 220 -12.31 -9.64 2.14
N SER A 221 -12.21 -10.65 3.02
CA SER A 221 -12.20 -10.50 4.46
C SER A 221 -11.45 -11.71 5.05
N ALA A 222 -10.28 -11.48 5.65
CA ALA A 222 -9.45 -12.54 6.21
C ALA A 222 -8.59 -12.04 7.38
N PHE A 223 -8.35 -12.91 8.36
CA PHE A 223 -7.34 -12.69 9.39
C PHE A 223 -6.02 -13.33 8.98
N THR A 224 -4.93 -12.64 9.25
CA THR A 224 -3.57 -13.09 8.95
C THR A 224 -2.65 -12.81 10.12
N ALA A 225 -1.52 -13.49 10.18
CA ALA A 225 -0.49 -13.25 11.19
C ALA A 225 0.88 -13.18 10.53
N ASP A 226 1.68 -12.22 10.94
CA ASP A 226 3.07 -12.07 10.49
C ASP A 226 4.00 -12.29 11.68
N PHE A 227 5.05 -13.08 11.51
CA PHE A 227 6.07 -13.32 12.52
C PHE A 227 7.39 -12.73 12.06
N GLY A 228 8.13 -12.14 13.00
CA GLY A 228 9.41 -11.54 12.74
C GLY A 228 10.48 -11.90 13.75
N LEU A 229 11.68 -12.02 13.24
CA LEU A 229 12.90 -12.30 13.99
C LEU A 229 14.00 -11.36 13.51
N GLN A 230 14.75 -10.76 14.43
CA GLN A 230 15.96 -9.98 14.10
C GLN A 230 17.05 -10.26 15.12
N TYR A 231 18.28 -10.35 14.63
CA TYR A 231 19.48 -10.53 15.43
C TYR A 231 20.54 -9.53 14.97
N PHE A 232 21.09 -8.76 15.91
CA PHE A 232 22.09 -7.73 15.63
C PHE A 232 23.36 -7.96 16.43
N GLN A 233 24.45 -8.29 15.77
CA GLN A 233 25.73 -8.54 16.38
C GLN A 233 26.72 -7.40 16.09
N PRO A 234 27.15 -6.63 17.11
CA PRO A 234 28.27 -5.71 16.95
C PRO A 234 29.56 -6.48 16.61
N LEU A 235 30.28 -6.01 15.62
CA LEU A 235 31.56 -6.58 15.19
C LEU A 235 32.73 -5.82 15.82
N LYS A 236 33.87 -6.47 15.99
CA LYS A 236 35.09 -5.89 16.59
C LYS A 236 35.65 -4.68 15.81
N ASN A 237 35.33 -4.56 14.54
CA ASN A 237 35.75 -3.47 13.66
C ASN A 237 34.81 -2.25 13.67
N GLY A 238 33.84 -2.19 14.61
CA GLY A 238 32.84 -1.14 14.70
C GLY A 238 31.65 -1.28 13.77
N GLY A 239 31.61 -2.34 12.95
CA GLY A 239 30.44 -2.69 12.12
C GLY A 239 29.36 -3.39 12.94
N ILE A 240 28.17 -3.50 12.35
CA ILE A 240 27.05 -4.26 12.90
C ILE A 240 26.59 -5.27 11.85
N LEU A 241 26.55 -6.55 12.22
CA LEU A 241 25.91 -7.58 11.41
C LEU A 241 24.45 -7.69 11.82
N GLY A 242 23.53 -7.41 10.89
CA GLY A 242 22.10 -7.56 11.09
C GLY A 242 21.54 -8.71 10.28
N LEU A 243 20.81 -9.61 10.94
CA LEU A 243 20.07 -10.69 10.31
C LEU A 243 18.58 -10.48 10.61
N GLY A 244 17.73 -10.64 9.61
CA GLY A 244 16.29 -10.51 9.76
C GLY A 244 15.55 -11.59 8.98
N LEU A 245 14.57 -12.21 9.64
CA LEU A 245 13.64 -13.15 9.06
C LEU A 245 12.21 -12.66 9.34
N SER A 246 11.35 -12.73 8.35
CA SER A 246 9.93 -12.50 8.52
C SER A 246 9.15 -13.54 7.72
N ASN A 247 8.05 -14.01 8.29
CA ASN A 247 7.12 -14.90 7.63
C ASN A 247 5.71 -14.31 7.71
N HIS A 248 5.04 -14.23 6.57
CA HIS A 248 3.69 -13.72 6.42
C HIS A 248 2.77 -14.89 6.10
N PHE A 249 1.82 -15.17 6.97
CA PHE A 249 0.78 -16.17 6.74
C PHE A 249 -0.45 -15.47 6.18
N LEU A 250 -0.85 -15.89 4.99
CA LEU A 250 -2.09 -15.48 4.31
C LEU A 250 -3.20 -16.49 4.60
#